data_6878a1d84afa7e259045b1c5dddc0995
#
_entry.id   6878a1d84afa7e259045b1c5dddc0995
#
_cell.length_a   1.000
_cell.length_b   1.000
_cell.length_c   1.000
_cell.angle_alpha   90.00
_cell.angle_beta   90.00
_cell.angle_gamma   90.00
#
_symmetry.space_group_name_H-M   'P 1'
#
loop_
_entity.id
_entity.type
_entity.pdbx_description
1 polymer ?
#
loop_
_entity_poly.entity_id
_entity_poly.type
_entity_poly.pdbx_seq_one_letter_code
_entity_poly.pdbx_strand_id
1 'polypeptide(L)'
;MLCLVGAGCQSYSIGATEYGTLGGAAAGAGLGAIIGHQTGNAGVGVAIGSVAGAIGGALIGSQVESTDRAIEDRQKQIDAQAVMIAENARLLEELRQRGVDVRDSDRGIVVNLPDILFASGRSELTSAARTTVQEIAQVITEAPQRHIAVEGHTDSIGTIEYNHRLSDSRAREVAGALEASGVPGRLLTIHALGETTPIASNRTEQGRRRNRRVEVIIENR
;
A
#
# COMPACT_ATOMS: atom_id res chain seq x y z
N MET A 1 36.84 13.96 -65.78
CA MET A 1 35.62 14.65 -65.40
C MET A 1 35.08 13.98 -64.13
N LEU A 2 35.41 14.60 -63.01
CA LEU A 2 35.24 14.00 -61.67
C LEU A 2 33.92 14.54 -61.06
N CYS A 3 32.95 13.69 -60.80
CA CYS A 3 31.76 14.06 -60.06
C CYS A 3 31.93 13.65 -58.59
N LEU A 4 32.12 14.66 -57.74
CA LEU A 4 32.03 14.54 -56.28
C LEU A 4 30.55 14.50 -55.88
N VAL A 5 30.14 13.39 -55.28
CA VAL A 5 28.85 13.26 -54.64
C VAL A 5 29.03 13.71 -53.17
N GLY A 6 28.45 14.86 -52.83
CA GLY A 6 28.45 15.39 -51.47
C GLY A 6 27.53 14.55 -50.57
N ALA A 7 28.12 13.94 -49.56
CA ALA A 7 27.38 13.34 -48.47
C ALA A 7 26.82 14.45 -47.57
N GLY A 8 25.52 14.70 -47.63
CA GLY A 8 24.82 15.58 -46.70
C GLY A 8 24.82 14.99 -45.30
N CYS A 9 25.55 15.61 -44.38
CA CYS A 9 25.39 15.38 -42.96
C CYS A 9 24.01 15.89 -42.51
N GLN A 10 23.06 15.00 -42.42
CA GLN A 10 21.87 15.31 -41.66
C GLN A 10 22.23 15.27 -40.17
N SER A 11 22.42 16.45 -39.61
CA SER A 11 22.46 16.60 -38.15
C SER A 11 21.11 16.23 -37.56
N TYR A 12 21.03 15.03 -37.06
CA TYR A 12 19.89 14.58 -36.26
C TYR A 12 19.91 15.35 -34.93
N SER A 13 19.09 16.40 -34.82
CA SER A 13 18.87 17.10 -33.57
C SER A 13 17.96 16.27 -32.69
N ILE A 14 18.54 15.55 -31.73
CA ILE A 14 17.76 14.90 -30.68
C ILE A 14 17.00 15.99 -29.94
N GLY A 15 15.67 15.91 -29.94
CA GLY A 15 14.81 16.91 -29.32
C GLY A 15 14.97 16.96 -27.81
N ALA A 16 14.74 18.13 -27.21
CA ALA A 16 14.82 18.32 -25.76
C ALA A 16 13.94 17.32 -24.96
N THR A 17 12.85 16.85 -25.57
CA THR A 17 11.96 15.83 -25.01
C THR A 17 12.63 14.47 -24.84
N GLU A 18 13.52 14.07 -25.77
CA GLU A 18 14.22 12.80 -25.72
C GLU A 18 15.29 12.79 -24.61
N TYR A 19 15.98 13.92 -24.42
CA TYR A 19 16.90 14.09 -23.29
C TYR A 19 16.18 14.13 -21.94
N GLY A 20 14.98 14.75 -21.88
CA GLY A 20 14.16 14.81 -20.68
C GLY A 20 13.68 13.42 -20.23
N THR A 21 13.20 12.60 -21.17
CA THR A 21 12.72 11.23 -20.86
C THR A 21 13.84 10.31 -20.39
N LEU A 22 15.01 10.33 -21.07
CA LEU A 22 16.16 9.51 -20.69
C LEU A 22 16.77 9.94 -19.37
N GLY A 23 16.92 11.26 -19.15
CA GLY A 23 17.45 11.79 -17.89
C GLY A 23 16.52 11.53 -16.70
N GLY A 24 15.23 11.74 -16.87
CA GLY A 24 14.22 11.48 -15.84
C GLY A 24 14.11 10.01 -15.47
N ALA A 25 14.09 9.10 -16.47
CA ALA A 25 14.06 7.67 -16.22
C ALA A 25 15.29 7.18 -15.46
N ALA A 26 16.48 7.68 -15.80
CA ALA A 26 17.73 7.31 -15.11
C ALA A 26 17.75 7.81 -13.66
N ALA A 27 17.32 9.05 -13.40
CA ALA A 27 17.23 9.60 -12.05
C ALA A 27 16.18 8.86 -11.21
N GLY A 28 14.99 8.60 -11.77
CA GLY A 28 13.93 7.88 -11.11
C GLY A 28 14.31 6.42 -10.79
N ALA A 29 14.98 5.73 -11.71
CA ALA A 29 15.49 4.37 -11.48
C ALA A 29 16.52 4.33 -10.34
N GLY A 30 17.40 5.34 -10.23
CA GLY A 30 18.36 5.43 -9.13
C GLY A 30 17.70 5.58 -7.76
N LEU A 31 16.74 6.47 -7.64
CA LEU A 31 15.97 6.65 -6.40
C LEU A 31 15.14 5.41 -6.06
N GLY A 32 14.46 4.81 -7.05
CA GLY A 32 13.70 3.58 -6.89
C GLY A 32 14.56 2.39 -6.47
N ALA A 33 15.81 2.28 -6.98
CA ALA A 33 16.75 1.25 -6.56
C ALA A 33 17.15 1.37 -5.09
N ILE A 34 17.34 2.58 -4.59
CA ILE A 34 17.70 2.83 -3.18
C ILE A 34 16.54 2.38 -2.27
N ILE A 35 15.33 2.79 -2.59
CA ILE A 35 14.12 2.40 -1.82
C ILE A 35 13.90 0.89 -1.91
N GLY A 36 13.98 0.31 -3.12
CA GLY A 36 13.81 -1.12 -3.35
C GLY A 36 14.86 -1.99 -2.67
N HIS A 37 16.09 -1.51 -2.51
CA HIS A 37 17.15 -2.23 -1.79
C HIS A 37 16.85 -2.32 -0.29
N GLN A 38 16.32 -1.24 0.31
CA GLN A 38 15.92 -1.23 1.72
C GLN A 38 14.72 -2.14 2.00
N THR A 39 13.84 -2.36 1.02
CA THR A 39 12.64 -3.21 1.17
C THR A 39 12.83 -4.65 0.67
N GLY A 40 14.05 -5.04 0.27
CA GLY A 40 14.35 -6.38 -0.25
C GLY A 40 13.85 -6.66 -1.68
N ASN A 41 13.29 -5.66 -2.37
CA ASN A 41 12.73 -5.77 -3.73
C ASN A 41 13.26 -4.68 -4.68
N ALA A 42 14.58 -4.65 -4.86
CA ALA A 42 15.26 -3.65 -5.71
C ALA A 42 14.68 -3.59 -7.14
N GLY A 43 14.27 -4.73 -7.72
CA GLY A 43 13.68 -4.78 -9.06
C GLY A 43 12.35 -4.02 -9.18
N VAL A 44 11.48 -4.14 -8.19
CA VAL A 44 10.20 -3.40 -8.14
C VAL A 44 10.43 -1.91 -7.94
N GLY A 45 11.37 -1.53 -7.07
CA GLY A 45 11.73 -0.13 -6.84
C GLY A 45 12.27 0.54 -8.11
N VAL A 46 13.15 -0.15 -8.87
CA VAL A 46 13.66 0.35 -10.16
C VAL A 46 12.53 0.51 -11.18
N ALA A 47 11.62 -0.45 -11.28
CA ALA A 47 10.52 -0.40 -12.24
C ALA A 47 9.58 0.80 -11.96
N ILE A 48 9.19 1.01 -10.70
CA ILE A 48 8.34 2.14 -10.31
C ILE A 48 9.07 3.48 -10.51
N GLY A 49 10.34 3.57 -10.10
CA GLY A 49 11.14 4.77 -10.23
C GLY A 49 11.41 5.16 -11.68
N SER A 50 11.67 4.21 -12.58
CA SER A 50 11.90 4.49 -13.99
C SER A 50 10.65 5.00 -14.71
N VAL A 51 9.47 4.44 -14.40
CA VAL A 51 8.19 4.90 -14.98
C VAL A 51 7.86 6.32 -14.51
N ALA A 52 7.97 6.59 -13.22
CA ALA A 52 7.73 7.93 -12.68
C ALA A 52 8.72 8.96 -13.24
N GLY A 53 9.98 8.60 -13.36
CA GLY A 53 11.04 9.46 -13.92
C GLY A 53 10.88 9.70 -15.42
N ALA A 54 10.46 8.70 -16.21
CA ALA A 54 10.22 8.85 -17.65
C ALA A 54 9.03 9.79 -17.93
N ILE A 55 7.93 9.68 -17.16
CA ILE A 55 6.77 10.55 -17.29
C ILE A 55 7.15 12.00 -16.93
N GLY A 56 7.87 12.22 -15.84
CA GLY A 56 8.35 13.55 -15.44
C GLY A 56 9.27 14.16 -16.47
N GLY A 57 10.22 13.37 -17.01
CA GLY A 57 11.20 13.84 -18.00
C GLY A 57 10.60 14.17 -19.37
N ALA A 58 9.56 13.44 -19.83
CA ALA A 58 8.85 13.70 -21.08
C ALA A 58 8.11 15.04 -21.07
N LEU A 59 7.62 15.46 -19.89
CA LEU A 59 6.86 16.69 -19.73
C LEU A 59 7.74 17.95 -19.72
N ILE A 60 9.01 17.83 -19.33
CA ILE A 60 9.96 18.95 -19.31
C ILE A 60 10.41 19.35 -20.73
N GLY A 61 10.32 18.43 -21.70
CA GLY A 61 10.75 18.64 -23.08
C GLY A 61 9.74 19.28 -24.04
N SER A 62 8.45 19.40 -23.67
CA SER A 62 7.39 19.95 -24.56
C SER A 62 7.00 21.37 -24.19
N GLN A 63 7.16 22.30 -25.13
CA GLN A 63 6.86 23.76 -25.10
C GLN A 63 5.70 24.21 -24.19
N VAL A 64 5.95 24.95 -23.31
CA VAL A 64 6.02 26.08 -22.39
C VAL A 64 5.13 27.29 -22.76
N GLU A 65 4.11 27.52 -21.99
CA GLU A 65 3.64 28.77 -21.34
C GLU A 65 2.28 28.61 -20.66
N SER A 66 1.44 27.66 -21.11
CA SER A 66 0.21 27.23 -20.40
C SER A 66 0.42 25.94 -19.59
N THR A 67 1.58 25.33 -19.72
CA THR A 67 1.92 23.99 -19.23
C THR A 67 2.59 24.03 -17.85
N ASP A 68 3.20 25.15 -17.46
CA ASP A 68 4.01 25.24 -16.24
C ASP A 68 3.21 24.94 -14.97
N ARG A 69 1.98 25.44 -14.88
CA ARG A 69 1.11 25.14 -13.73
C ARG A 69 0.69 23.67 -13.68
N ALA A 70 0.36 23.09 -14.83
CA ALA A 70 -0.04 21.68 -14.91
C ALA A 70 1.15 20.72 -14.62
N ILE A 71 2.36 21.12 -15.01
CA ILE A 71 3.60 20.40 -14.68
C ILE A 71 3.88 20.48 -13.18
N GLU A 72 3.79 21.67 -12.61
CA GLU A 72 4.01 21.90 -11.18
C GLU A 72 3.00 21.11 -10.32
N ASP A 73 1.71 21.09 -10.70
CA ASP A 73 0.69 20.33 -9.98
C ASP A 73 0.91 18.81 -10.11
N ARG A 74 1.32 18.32 -11.29
CA ARG A 74 1.70 16.92 -11.46
C ARG A 74 2.95 16.54 -10.67
N GLN A 75 3.95 17.42 -10.64
CA GLN A 75 5.14 17.18 -9.84
C GLN A 75 4.80 17.08 -8.35
N LYS A 76 3.95 17.96 -7.83
CA LYS A 76 3.44 17.87 -6.45
C LYS A 76 2.72 16.56 -6.17
N GLN A 77 1.93 16.06 -7.14
CA GLN A 77 1.25 14.76 -7.00
C GLN A 77 2.23 13.60 -6.98
N ILE A 78 3.25 13.62 -7.85
CA ILE A 78 4.31 12.59 -7.89
C ILE A 78 5.09 12.58 -6.58
N ASP A 79 5.48 13.76 -6.09
CA ASP A 79 6.22 13.89 -4.83
C ASP A 79 5.39 13.41 -3.63
N ALA A 80 4.09 13.73 -3.60
CA ALA A 80 3.18 13.26 -2.57
C ALA A 80 3.01 11.72 -2.60
N GLN A 81 2.91 11.14 -3.80
CA GLN A 81 2.84 9.68 -3.95
C GLN A 81 4.15 8.99 -3.53
N ALA A 82 5.30 9.56 -3.89
CA ALA A 82 6.61 9.04 -3.49
C ALA A 82 6.78 9.04 -1.96
N VAL A 83 6.36 10.09 -1.29
CA VAL A 83 6.35 10.17 0.18
C VAL A 83 5.45 9.09 0.77
N MET A 84 4.23 8.92 0.24
CA MET A 84 3.29 7.91 0.73
C MET A 84 3.83 6.48 0.55
N ILE A 85 4.45 6.18 -0.59
CA ILE A 85 5.08 4.86 -0.86
C ILE A 85 6.22 4.60 0.13
N ALA A 86 7.09 5.59 0.36
CA ALA A 86 8.19 5.46 1.32
C ALA A 86 7.67 5.23 2.75
N GLU A 87 6.62 5.92 3.14
CA GLU A 87 5.97 5.79 4.43
C GLU A 87 5.31 4.42 4.60
N ASN A 88 4.60 3.92 3.58
CA ASN A 88 4.04 2.58 3.57
C ASN A 88 5.13 1.51 3.71
N ALA A 89 6.23 1.66 2.98
CA ALA A 89 7.35 0.72 3.04
C ALA A 89 7.94 0.65 4.46
N ARG A 90 8.10 1.81 5.12
CA ARG A 90 8.57 1.88 6.51
C ARG A 90 7.61 1.19 7.48
N LEU A 91 6.32 1.50 7.40
CA LEU A 91 5.30 0.89 8.28
C LEU A 91 5.20 -0.63 8.09
N LEU A 92 5.25 -1.10 6.84
CA LEU A 92 5.26 -2.52 6.51
C LEU A 92 6.45 -3.23 7.15
N GLU A 93 7.63 -2.65 7.03
CA GLU A 93 8.85 -3.23 7.58
C GLU A 93 8.81 -3.25 9.11
N GLU A 94 8.36 -2.20 9.74
CA GLU A 94 8.24 -2.10 11.19
C GLU A 94 7.24 -3.13 11.76
N LEU A 95 6.07 -3.28 11.12
CA LEU A 95 5.09 -4.28 11.52
C LEU A 95 5.62 -5.71 11.31
N ARG A 96 6.36 -5.97 10.22
CA ARG A 96 7.01 -7.27 9.98
C ARG A 96 8.06 -7.61 11.04
N GLN A 97 8.86 -6.65 11.45
CA GLN A 97 9.88 -6.84 12.50
C GLN A 97 9.25 -7.19 13.86
N ARG A 98 8.01 -6.75 14.11
CA ARG A 98 7.21 -7.13 15.27
C ARG A 98 6.49 -8.49 15.10
N GLY A 99 6.72 -9.17 13.97
CA GLY A 99 6.13 -10.50 13.69
C GLY A 99 4.66 -10.47 13.29
N VAL A 100 4.15 -9.32 12.88
CA VAL A 100 2.76 -9.15 12.44
C VAL A 100 2.62 -9.57 10.97
N ASP A 101 1.56 -10.30 10.63
CA ASP A 101 1.24 -10.68 9.25
C ASP A 101 0.66 -9.48 8.48
N VAL A 102 1.47 -8.90 7.61
CA VAL A 102 1.13 -7.67 6.87
C VAL A 102 1.39 -7.79 5.38
N ARG A 103 0.53 -7.15 4.60
CA ARG A 103 0.67 -7.05 3.15
C ARG A 103 0.33 -5.65 2.66
N ASP A 104 0.91 -5.25 1.55
CA ASP A 104 0.53 -4.05 0.82
C ASP A 104 -0.69 -4.32 -0.07
N SER A 105 -1.54 -3.30 -0.26
CA SER A 105 -2.70 -3.34 -1.15
C SER A 105 -2.98 -1.95 -1.72
N ASP A 106 -3.83 -1.89 -2.75
CA ASP A 106 -4.27 -0.63 -3.37
C ASP A 106 -4.97 0.32 -2.36
N ARG A 107 -5.58 -0.24 -1.31
CA ARG A 107 -6.23 0.51 -0.23
C ARG A 107 -5.26 1.01 0.83
N GLY A 108 -4.09 0.40 0.96
CA GLY A 108 -3.10 0.66 1.99
C GLY A 108 -2.52 -0.61 2.60
N ILE A 109 -2.00 -0.49 3.81
CA ILE A 109 -1.37 -1.60 4.52
C ILE A 109 -2.43 -2.43 5.23
N VAL A 110 -2.51 -3.70 4.89
CA VAL A 110 -3.45 -4.66 5.50
C VAL A 110 -2.70 -5.50 6.52
N VAL A 111 -3.12 -5.40 7.76
CA VAL A 111 -2.69 -6.25 8.89
C VAL A 111 -3.70 -7.37 9.07
N ASN A 112 -3.27 -8.61 8.96
CA ASN A 112 -4.12 -9.77 9.10
C ASN A 112 -4.08 -10.32 10.54
N LEU A 113 -5.23 -10.39 11.19
CA LEU A 113 -5.43 -10.95 12.51
C LEU A 113 -6.24 -12.26 12.39
N PRO A 114 -5.58 -13.43 12.41
CA PRO A 114 -6.25 -14.73 12.24
C PRO A 114 -7.14 -15.10 13.44
N ASP A 115 -8.11 -16.00 13.21
CA ASP A 115 -9.09 -16.49 14.20
C ASP A 115 -8.48 -17.03 15.51
N ILE A 116 -7.25 -17.56 15.46
CA ILE A 116 -6.57 -18.07 16.65
C ILE A 116 -6.33 -17.00 17.73
N LEU A 117 -6.42 -15.73 17.36
CA LEU A 117 -6.30 -14.60 18.27
C LEU A 117 -7.57 -14.36 19.10
N PHE A 118 -8.68 -15.03 18.77
CA PHE A 118 -9.94 -14.96 19.52
C PHE A 118 -10.14 -16.22 20.34
N ALA A 119 -10.88 -16.09 21.45
CA ALA A 119 -11.36 -17.26 22.18
C ALA A 119 -12.29 -18.10 21.29
N SER A 120 -12.22 -19.44 21.38
CA SER A 120 -12.94 -20.34 20.48
C SER A 120 -14.45 -20.02 20.43
N GLY A 121 -14.96 -19.73 19.22
CA GLY A 121 -16.37 -19.41 19.01
C GLY A 121 -16.82 -18.07 19.59
N ARG A 122 -15.89 -17.22 20.05
CA ARG A 122 -16.16 -15.91 20.68
C ARG A 122 -15.54 -14.76 19.87
N SER A 123 -15.87 -13.56 20.28
CA SER A 123 -15.28 -12.33 19.75
C SER A 123 -14.19 -11.75 20.68
N GLU A 124 -14.04 -12.28 21.89
CA GLU A 124 -13.05 -11.81 22.86
C GLU A 124 -11.61 -12.11 22.41
N LEU A 125 -10.74 -11.10 22.44
CA LEU A 125 -9.32 -11.26 22.17
C LEU A 125 -8.62 -12.02 23.30
N THR A 126 -7.74 -12.94 22.94
CA THR A 126 -6.82 -13.58 23.90
C THR A 126 -5.82 -12.55 24.43
N SER A 127 -5.14 -12.86 25.56
CA SER A 127 -4.11 -11.97 26.09
C SER A 127 -2.98 -11.72 25.09
N ALA A 128 -2.54 -12.76 24.37
CA ALA A 128 -1.52 -12.64 23.33
C ALA A 128 -1.99 -11.73 22.17
N ALA A 129 -3.27 -11.88 21.76
CA ALA A 129 -3.85 -11.01 20.74
C ALA A 129 -3.89 -9.54 21.16
N ARG A 130 -4.21 -9.25 22.41
CA ARG A 130 -4.19 -7.88 22.94
C ARG A 130 -2.80 -7.25 22.85
N THR A 131 -1.74 -8.02 23.15
CA THR A 131 -0.36 -7.55 22.99
C THR A 131 -0.06 -7.23 21.51
N THR A 132 -0.43 -8.12 20.59
CA THR A 132 -0.23 -7.87 19.16
C THR A 132 -1.00 -6.62 18.70
N VAL A 133 -2.25 -6.43 19.15
CA VAL A 133 -3.03 -5.22 18.83
C VAL A 133 -2.39 -3.96 19.42
N GLN A 134 -1.80 -4.02 20.62
CA GLN A 134 -1.06 -2.92 21.22
C GLN A 134 0.19 -2.55 20.39
N GLU A 135 0.95 -3.55 19.92
CA GLU A 135 2.10 -3.33 19.03
C GLU A 135 1.70 -2.67 17.72
N ILE A 136 0.58 -3.12 17.12
CA ILE A 136 0.00 -2.49 15.92
C ILE A 136 -0.40 -1.04 16.21
N ALA A 137 -1.08 -0.80 17.34
CA ALA A 137 -1.51 0.54 17.73
C ALA A 137 -0.32 1.51 17.92
N GLN A 138 0.79 1.05 18.47
CA GLN A 138 2.01 1.87 18.61
C GLN A 138 2.50 2.33 17.24
N VAL A 139 2.63 1.42 16.27
CA VAL A 139 3.08 1.76 14.91
C VAL A 139 2.10 2.74 14.25
N ILE A 140 0.80 2.54 14.40
CA ILE A 140 -0.23 3.43 13.86
C ILE A 140 -0.16 4.83 14.48
N THR A 141 0.07 4.93 15.78
CA THR A 141 0.11 6.23 16.48
C THR A 141 1.37 7.04 16.20
N GLU A 142 2.47 6.38 15.85
CA GLU A 142 3.73 7.00 15.44
C GLU A 142 3.70 7.47 13.98
N ALA A 143 2.77 6.93 13.17
CA ALA A 143 2.57 7.31 11.78
C ALA A 143 1.68 8.56 11.65
N PRO A 144 1.70 9.25 10.49
CA PRO A 144 0.74 10.30 10.18
C PRO A 144 -0.70 9.80 10.31
N GLN A 145 -1.60 10.66 10.82
CA GLN A 145 -2.99 10.28 11.05
C GLN A 145 -3.67 9.82 9.75
N ARG A 146 -3.99 8.54 9.67
CA ARG A 146 -4.69 7.90 8.56
C ARG A 146 -6.00 7.29 9.04
N HIS A 147 -6.93 7.14 8.11
CA HIS A 147 -8.12 6.34 8.38
C HIS A 147 -7.75 4.86 8.47
N ILE A 148 -8.43 4.15 9.36
CA ILE A 148 -8.18 2.75 9.65
C ILE A 148 -9.50 2.02 9.54
N ALA A 149 -9.62 1.13 8.55
CA ALA A 149 -10.75 0.25 8.44
C ALA A 149 -10.47 -1.07 9.19
N VAL A 150 -11.40 -1.47 10.05
CA VAL A 150 -11.36 -2.76 10.78
C VAL A 150 -12.44 -3.65 10.20
N GLU A 151 -12.04 -4.66 9.43
CA GLU A 151 -12.93 -5.53 8.67
C GLU A 151 -13.00 -6.93 9.27
N GLY A 152 -14.19 -7.33 9.71
CA GLY A 152 -14.43 -8.67 10.24
C GLY A 152 -14.90 -9.64 9.16
N HIS A 153 -14.31 -10.84 9.13
CA HIS A 153 -14.62 -11.90 8.18
C HIS A 153 -14.86 -13.23 8.88
N THR A 154 -15.69 -14.05 8.26
CA THR A 154 -15.98 -15.44 8.69
C THR A 154 -15.72 -16.42 7.54
N ASP A 155 -15.77 -17.71 7.85
CA ASP A 155 -16.01 -18.73 6.84
C ASP A 155 -17.48 -18.84 6.50
N SER A 156 -17.85 -19.79 5.63
CA SER A 156 -19.24 -20.02 5.18
C SER A 156 -20.03 -20.99 6.08
N ILE A 157 -19.56 -21.27 7.30
CA ILE A 157 -20.31 -22.12 8.25
C ILE A 157 -21.23 -21.25 9.08
N GLY A 158 -22.54 -21.57 9.06
CA GLY A 158 -23.57 -20.84 9.78
C GLY A 158 -24.52 -20.11 8.85
N THR A 159 -25.41 -19.27 9.41
CA THR A 159 -26.26 -18.40 8.59
C THR A 159 -25.58 -17.09 8.29
N ILE A 160 -25.99 -16.43 7.21
CA ILE A 160 -25.46 -15.13 6.81
C ILE A 160 -25.58 -14.12 7.95
N GLU A 161 -26.74 -14.09 8.64
CA GLU A 161 -26.98 -13.17 9.75
C GLU A 161 -26.09 -13.47 10.96
N TYR A 162 -25.83 -14.77 11.23
CA TYR A 162 -24.90 -15.16 12.28
C TYR A 162 -23.48 -14.71 11.95
N ASN A 163 -23.03 -14.98 10.75
CA ASN A 163 -21.72 -14.63 10.27
C ASN A 163 -21.49 -13.10 10.24
N HIS A 164 -22.51 -12.35 9.85
CA HIS A 164 -22.47 -10.89 9.91
C HIS A 164 -22.33 -10.37 11.35
N ARG A 165 -23.16 -10.88 12.30
CA ARG A 165 -23.03 -10.48 13.71
C ARG A 165 -21.72 -10.88 14.34
N LEU A 166 -21.18 -12.08 14.02
CA LEU A 166 -19.92 -12.54 14.55
C LEU A 166 -18.76 -11.68 14.04
N SER A 167 -18.74 -11.35 12.74
CA SER A 167 -17.74 -10.49 12.14
C SER A 167 -17.80 -9.05 12.70
N ASP A 168 -18.99 -8.49 12.92
CA ASP A 168 -19.19 -7.18 13.57
C ASP A 168 -18.60 -7.18 14.99
N SER A 169 -18.96 -8.18 15.80
CA SER A 169 -18.48 -8.27 17.18
C SER A 169 -16.95 -8.38 17.27
N ARG A 170 -16.33 -9.15 16.37
CA ARG A 170 -14.88 -9.29 16.30
C ARG A 170 -14.17 -8.02 15.86
N ALA A 171 -14.70 -7.36 14.84
CA ALA A 171 -14.15 -6.09 14.37
C ALA A 171 -14.26 -5.00 15.45
N ARG A 172 -15.37 -4.94 16.19
CA ARG A 172 -15.54 -4.01 17.33
C ARG A 172 -14.57 -4.28 18.47
N GLU A 173 -14.31 -5.53 18.80
CA GLU A 173 -13.36 -5.89 19.85
C GLU A 173 -11.93 -5.44 19.48
N VAL A 174 -11.52 -5.65 18.21
CA VAL A 174 -10.22 -5.16 17.72
C VAL A 174 -10.18 -3.64 17.72
N ALA A 175 -11.21 -2.97 17.19
CA ALA A 175 -11.28 -1.50 17.17
C ALA A 175 -11.23 -0.91 18.59
N GLY A 176 -11.95 -1.49 19.54
CA GLY A 176 -11.91 -1.07 20.95
C GLY A 176 -10.53 -1.27 21.59
N ALA A 177 -9.82 -2.36 21.24
CA ALA A 177 -8.46 -2.59 21.71
C ALA A 177 -7.46 -1.60 21.11
N LEU A 178 -7.59 -1.24 19.82
CA LEU A 178 -6.80 -0.18 19.18
C LEU A 178 -7.05 1.18 19.85
N GLU A 179 -8.32 1.52 20.10
CA GLU A 179 -8.69 2.77 20.76
C GLU A 179 -8.15 2.84 22.19
N ALA A 180 -8.29 1.77 22.96
CA ALA A 180 -7.72 1.64 24.29
C ALA A 180 -6.18 1.77 24.31
N SER A 181 -5.53 1.46 23.19
CA SER A 181 -4.08 1.57 22.98
C SER A 181 -3.63 2.92 22.39
N GLY A 182 -4.55 3.90 22.26
CA GLY A 182 -4.23 5.27 21.89
C GLY A 182 -4.56 5.67 20.45
N VAL A 183 -5.11 4.78 19.62
CA VAL A 183 -5.58 5.13 18.28
C VAL A 183 -6.87 5.95 18.40
N PRO A 184 -6.94 7.17 17.81
CA PRO A 184 -8.15 8.00 17.95
C PRO A 184 -9.37 7.34 17.30
N GLY A 185 -10.46 7.15 18.05
CA GLY A 185 -11.69 6.50 17.59
C GLY A 185 -12.29 7.14 16.32
N ARG A 186 -12.08 8.46 16.10
CA ARG A 186 -12.52 9.15 14.88
C ARG A 186 -11.82 8.65 13.59
N LEU A 187 -10.71 7.96 13.73
CA LEU A 187 -9.97 7.38 12.59
C LEU A 187 -10.39 5.94 12.30
N LEU A 188 -11.15 5.31 13.20
CA LEU A 188 -11.56 3.93 13.09
C LEU A 188 -12.92 3.82 12.39
N THR A 189 -12.99 2.96 11.36
CA THR A 189 -14.24 2.56 10.70
C THR A 189 -14.37 1.04 10.79
N ILE A 190 -15.57 0.55 11.13
CA ILE A 190 -15.82 -0.87 11.34
C ILE A 190 -16.69 -1.40 10.21
N HIS A 191 -16.27 -2.50 9.60
CA HIS A 191 -17.00 -3.20 8.57
C HIS A 191 -17.21 -4.67 8.93
N ALA A 192 -18.48 -5.09 8.98
CA ALA A 192 -18.85 -6.48 9.17
C ALA A 192 -19.10 -7.12 7.80
N LEU A 193 -18.15 -7.87 7.29
CA LEU A 193 -18.22 -8.47 5.95
C LEU A 193 -18.70 -9.93 5.98
N GLY A 194 -18.71 -10.58 7.16
CA GLY A 194 -19.13 -11.97 7.28
C GLY A 194 -18.39 -12.87 6.31
N GLU A 195 -19.11 -13.68 5.57
CA GLU A 195 -18.58 -14.66 4.61
C GLU A 195 -18.45 -14.14 3.18
N THR A 196 -18.76 -12.85 2.91
CA THR A 196 -18.93 -12.32 1.55
C THR A 196 -17.63 -12.13 0.77
N THR A 197 -16.51 -12.00 1.47
CA THR A 197 -15.19 -11.70 0.87
C THR A 197 -14.15 -12.76 1.26
N PRO A 198 -14.28 -14.00 0.79
CA PRO A 198 -13.33 -15.07 1.11
C PRO A 198 -12.00 -14.87 0.38
N ILE A 199 -10.88 -15.13 1.07
CA ILE A 199 -9.51 -15.13 0.49
C ILE A 199 -9.01 -16.54 0.17
N ALA A 200 -9.78 -17.56 0.56
CA ALA A 200 -9.46 -18.97 0.32
C ALA A 200 -10.75 -19.79 0.14
N SER A 201 -10.59 -21.02 -0.34
CA SER A 201 -11.74 -21.91 -0.56
C SER A 201 -12.39 -22.33 0.77
N ASN A 202 -13.68 -22.09 0.92
CA ASN A 202 -14.47 -22.58 2.06
C ASN A 202 -14.70 -24.10 2.09
N ARG A 203 -14.33 -24.83 1.00
CA ARG A 203 -14.48 -26.28 0.90
C ARG A 203 -13.47 -27.03 1.78
N THR A 204 -12.35 -26.42 2.11
CA THR A 204 -11.30 -27.03 2.94
C THR A 204 -11.23 -26.36 4.31
N GLU A 205 -10.91 -27.13 5.36
CA GLU A 205 -10.72 -26.54 6.69
C GLU A 205 -9.58 -25.51 6.71
N GLN A 206 -8.49 -25.79 5.99
CA GLN A 206 -7.39 -24.84 5.87
C GLN A 206 -7.83 -23.52 5.24
N GLY A 207 -8.68 -23.57 4.20
CA GLY A 207 -9.20 -22.36 3.58
C GLY A 207 -10.18 -21.63 4.49
N ARG A 208 -11.06 -22.34 5.20
CA ARG A 208 -11.95 -21.72 6.19
C ARG A 208 -11.17 -21.00 7.29
N ARG A 209 -10.10 -21.60 7.82
CA ARG A 209 -9.24 -20.92 8.82
C ARG A 209 -8.66 -19.61 8.30
N ARG A 210 -8.29 -19.55 7.02
CA ARG A 210 -7.80 -18.32 6.41
C ARG A 210 -8.90 -17.26 6.23
N ASN A 211 -10.14 -17.70 6.02
CA ASN A 211 -11.29 -16.81 5.87
C ASN A 211 -11.73 -16.22 7.22
N ARG A 212 -11.62 -16.96 8.30
CA ARG A 212 -11.90 -16.46 9.67
C ARG A 212 -10.77 -15.54 10.13
N ARG A 213 -10.94 -14.23 9.94
CA ARG A 213 -9.93 -13.22 10.25
C ARG A 213 -10.55 -11.86 10.55
N VAL A 214 -9.76 -10.98 11.12
CA VAL A 214 -10.02 -9.53 11.12
C VAL A 214 -8.86 -8.87 10.38
N GLU A 215 -9.16 -8.00 9.46
CA GLU A 215 -8.17 -7.16 8.76
C GLU A 215 -8.21 -5.74 9.35
N VAL A 216 -7.06 -5.21 9.73
CA VAL A 216 -6.88 -3.81 10.09
C VAL A 216 -6.16 -3.16 8.92
N ILE A 217 -6.83 -2.22 8.25
CA ILE A 217 -6.34 -1.59 7.02
C ILE A 217 -5.96 -0.15 7.32
N ILE A 218 -4.69 0.17 7.25
CA ILE A 218 -4.16 1.54 7.36
C ILE A 218 -4.27 2.13 5.96
N GLU A 219 -5.32 2.94 5.72
CA GLU A 219 -5.70 3.39 4.38
C GLU A 219 -4.69 4.40 3.81
N ASN A 220 -4.50 4.33 2.48
CA ASN A 220 -3.80 5.38 1.75
C ASN A 220 -4.64 6.66 1.80
N ARG A 221 -3.98 7.81 1.97
CA ARG A 221 -4.64 9.12 1.97
C ARG A 221 -5.16 9.49 0.59
#